data_9a9fae761221da08a9739e816db409ae
#
_entry.id   9a9fae761221da08a9739e816db409ae
#
_cell.length_a   1.000
_cell.length_b   1.000
_cell.length_c   1.000
_cell.angle_alpha   90.00
_cell.angle_beta   90.00
_cell.angle_gamma   90.00
#
_symmetry.space_group_name_H-M   'P 1'
#
loop_
_entity.id
_entity.type
_entity.pdbx_description
1 polymer ?
#
loop_
_entity_poly.entity_id
_entity_poly.type
_entity_poly.pdbx_seq_one_letter_code
_entity_poly.pdbx_strand_id
1 'polypeptide(L)'
;MKRLLIFVIVMGAAFHCHAQDNDDFESFLSGLMDRFQSFRQEVLTGYTDFLRTAWEDFNVFRSESRDSKPKPRTAPTVDSPSPQPTTPEPPANHPTPAATPPAPGPAPAAHNNITLDFYGTRLILPALKVAALRSSDNNGVADFWQALDSQGLGSKTGNALKEIAERHRFNDWMTLKLVETYVANQLSTASADTRIAMRQYLLCHTGYDVRVAQNDGCLALLVPYSTTIYSSSYIDVDGKRFTLVFDAKSGRTAACGSVRTYRLPGEHNAEGLIDPVFRQAPRVTESMVSVKLTDKKTSVACNVNANLAKLLYDYPQIPLIEYSRSSLQPSFRKELTSQLRQTTAGMTPEAAVGTLLNLVQHAFKYATDQEQFGFEKPLFPEESAIYGINDCEDRALLFSMLIRQVTGLDCLLVEYPGHVACAVRLPEYQGNGTCYSFEGHRYVLTDPTFVGAKIGMCMPAYRGSHPKLSKLD
;
A
#
# COMPACT_ATOMS: atom_id res chain seq x y z
N MET A 1 -4.80 -10.19 27.48
CA MET A 1 -6.08 -10.92 27.26
C MET A 1 -7.19 -10.60 28.27
N LYS A 2 -7.03 -10.74 29.60
CA LYS A 2 -8.13 -10.41 30.55
C LYS A 2 -8.59 -8.95 30.50
N ARG A 3 -7.72 -7.97 30.29
CA ARG A 3 -8.07 -6.54 30.21
C ARG A 3 -8.68 -6.13 28.85
N LEU A 4 -8.31 -6.80 27.75
CA LEU A 4 -8.92 -6.62 26.43
C LEU A 4 -10.33 -7.23 26.40
N LEU A 5 -10.54 -8.37 27.07
CA LEU A 5 -11.87 -9.00 27.21
C LEU A 5 -12.86 -8.10 27.97
N ILE A 6 -12.37 -7.35 28.97
CA ILE A 6 -13.18 -6.36 29.71
C ILE A 6 -13.58 -5.20 28.78
N PHE A 7 -12.71 -4.77 27.85
CA PHE A 7 -13.01 -3.72 26.87
C PHE A 7 -14.12 -4.14 25.89
N VAL A 8 -14.07 -5.36 25.37
CA VAL A 8 -15.12 -5.91 24.48
C VAL A 8 -16.44 -6.14 25.22
N ILE A 9 -16.40 -6.57 26.49
CA ILE A 9 -17.61 -6.78 27.31
C ILE A 9 -18.27 -5.44 27.67
N VAL A 10 -17.49 -4.40 27.95
CA VAL A 10 -18.00 -3.05 28.24
C VAL A 10 -18.61 -2.40 27.00
N MET A 11 -18.06 -2.59 25.80
CA MET A 11 -18.67 -2.16 24.54
C MET A 11 -19.99 -2.89 24.25
N GLY A 12 -20.08 -4.19 24.53
CA GLY A 12 -21.31 -4.98 24.37
C GLY A 12 -22.43 -4.58 25.35
N ALA A 13 -22.11 -4.16 26.54
CA ALA A 13 -23.09 -3.72 27.54
C ALA A 13 -23.66 -2.31 27.27
N ALA A 14 -22.88 -1.43 26.59
CA ALA A 14 -23.32 -0.08 26.26
C ALA A 14 -24.43 -0.04 25.18
N PHE A 15 -24.59 -1.09 24.36
CA PHE A 15 -25.67 -1.18 23.38
C PHE A 15 -27.04 -1.52 23.96
N HIS A 16 -27.17 -1.78 25.27
CA HIS A 16 -28.44 -2.15 25.89
C HIS A 16 -29.02 -1.14 26.88
N CYS A 17 -28.36 0.01 27.06
CA CYS A 17 -28.91 1.10 27.89
C CYS A 17 -29.62 2.13 27.01
N HIS A 18 -30.93 2.29 27.22
CA HIS A 18 -31.75 3.33 26.62
C HIS A 18 -31.29 4.74 27.06
N ALA A 19 -31.30 5.64 26.09
CA ALA A 19 -30.93 7.02 26.19
C ALA A 19 -31.65 7.77 27.35
N GLN A 20 -30.88 8.10 28.37
CA GLN A 20 -31.06 9.26 29.23
C GLN A 20 -29.72 9.54 29.92
N ASP A 21 -29.04 10.54 29.47
CA ASP A 21 -27.76 11.17 29.81
C ASP A 21 -26.61 10.89 28.83
N ASN A 22 -26.64 11.69 27.76
CA ASN A 22 -25.54 11.76 26.78
C ASN A 22 -24.21 12.25 27.44
N ASP A 23 -24.30 13.10 28.46
CA ASP A 23 -23.14 13.70 29.14
C ASP A 23 -22.38 12.70 30.01
N ASP A 24 -23.07 11.76 30.66
CA ASP A 24 -22.44 10.71 31.46
C ASP A 24 -21.72 9.66 30.60
N PHE A 25 -22.28 9.35 29.43
CA PHE A 25 -21.65 8.42 28.49
C PHE A 25 -20.41 9.02 27.82
N GLU A 26 -20.46 10.27 27.40
CA GLU A 26 -19.30 11.01 26.87
C GLU A 26 -18.20 11.17 27.94
N SER A 27 -18.57 11.46 29.16
CA SER A 27 -17.64 11.54 30.29
C SER A 27 -17.00 10.19 30.61
N PHE A 28 -17.78 9.09 30.57
CA PHE A 28 -17.26 7.74 30.73
C PHE A 28 -16.30 7.35 29.59
N LEU A 29 -16.66 7.63 28.34
CA LEU A 29 -15.78 7.37 27.17
C LEU A 29 -14.50 8.19 27.26
N SER A 30 -14.60 9.47 27.64
CA SER A 30 -13.43 10.33 27.85
C SER A 30 -12.52 9.78 28.94
N GLY A 31 -13.07 9.40 30.08
CA GLY A 31 -12.29 8.80 31.17
C GLY A 31 -11.67 7.44 30.84
N LEU A 32 -12.33 6.66 29.97
CA LEU A 32 -11.78 5.40 29.45
C LEU A 32 -10.64 5.63 28.45
N MET A 33 -10.80 6.62 27.58
CA MET A 33 -9.75 7.03 26.62
C MET A 33 -8.54 7.61 27.35
N ASP A 34 -8.75 8.42 28.40
CA ASP A 34 -7.67 8.97 29.23
C ASP A 34 -6.88 7.87 29.95
N ARG A 35 -7.58 6.86 30.50
CA ARG A 35 -6.92 5.69 31.12
C ARG A 35 -6.14 4.84 30.08
N PHE A 36 -6.69 4.68 28.90
CA PHE A 36 -6.00 3.98 27.82
C PHE A 36 -4.76 4.77 27.34
N GLN A 37 -4.88 6.08 27.21
CA GLN A 37 -3.74 6.94 26.87
C GLN A 37 -2.68 6.97 27.98
N SER A 38 -3.08 7.02 29.26
CA SER A 38 -2.16 6.95 30.40
C SER A 38 -1.44 5.61 30.45
N PHE A 39 -2.15 4.49 30.26
CA PHE A 39 -1.54 3.15 30.18
C PHE A 39 -0.56 3.05 28.98
N ARG A 40 -0.95 3.58 27.83
CA ARG A 40 -0.07 3.62 26.66
C ARG A 40 1.18 4.46 26.91
N GLN A 41 1.02 5.61 27.57
CA GLN A 41 2.15 6.47 27.94
C GLN A 41 3.09 5.77 28.92
N GLU A 42 2.57 5.03 29.90
CA GLU A 42 3.35 4.23 30.83
C GLU A 42 4.15 3.14 30.10
N VAL A 43 3.52 2.45 29.15
CA VAL A 43 4.20 1.46 28.29
C VAL A 43 5.31 2.09 27.46
N LEU A 44 5.07 3.27 26.88
CA LEU A 44 6.08 3.97 26.07
C LEU A 44 7.22 4.55 26.91
N THR A 45 6.94 4.99 28.12
CA THR A 45 7.97 5.47 29.06
C THR A 45 8.91 4.33 29.47
N GLY A 46 8.39 3.11 29.64
CA GLY A 46 9.19 1.92 29.88
C GLY A 46 9.94 1.40 28.65
N TYR A 47 9.64 1.90 27.46
CA TYR A 47 10.21 1.41 26.21
C TYR A 47 11.75 1.65 26.12
N THR A 48 12.24 2.71 26.73
CA THR A 48 13.68 3.02 26.75
C THR A 48 14.51 1.93 27.47
N ASP A 49 13.93 1.25 28.44
CA ASP A 49 14.61 0.16 29.14
C ASP A 49 14.81 -1.03 28.20
N PHE A 50 13.84 -1.32 27.34
CA PHE A 50 14.00 -2.38 26.32
C PHE A 50 15.03 -2.00 25.27
N LEU A 51 15.06 -0.73 24.85
CA LEU A 51 16.06 -0.24 23.91
C LEU A 51 17.48 -0.39 24.45
N ARG A 52 17.68 -0.29 25.77
CA ARG A 52 18.98 -0.47 26.43
C ARG A 52 19.39 -1.94 26.60
N THR A 53 18.47 -2.90 26.44
CA THR A 53 18.83 -4.32 26.54
C THR A 53 19.83 -4.68 25.43
N ALA A 54 20.60 -5.75 25.63
CA ALA A 54 21.52 -6.22 24.61
C ALA A 54 20.73 -6.64 23.37
N TRP A 55 21.07 -6.05 22.22
CA TRP A 55 20.46 -6.44 20.95
C TRP A 55 21.04 -7.78 20.50
N GLU A 56 20.16 -8.65 20.00
CA GLU A 56 20.46 -9.98 19.50
C GLU A 56 20.61 -9.95 17.97
N ASP A 57 21.33 -10.95 17.45
CA ASP A 57 21.47 -11.14 16.00
C ASP A 57 20.31 -11.93 15.43
N PHE A 58 19.73 -11.42 14.33
CA PHE A 58 18.67 -12.05 13.57
C PHE A 58 19.10 -12.22 12.12
N ASN A 59 18.87 -13.41 11.57
CA ASN A 59 19.13 -13.66 10.16
C ASN A 59 18.18 -12.84 9.28
N VAL A 60 18.72 -12.25 8.23
CA VAL A 60 17.95 -11.54 7.21
C VAL A 60 17.57 -12.53 6.11
N PHE A 61 16.28 -12.52 5.79
CA PHE A 61 15.72 -13.29 4.69
C PHE A 61 15.30 -12.35 3.55
N ARG A 62 15.23 -12.89 2.34
CA ARG A 62 14.63 -12.22 1.19
C ARG A 62 13.24 -12.79 0.96
N SER A 63 12.25 -11.92 0.82
CA SER A 63 10.93 -12.32 0.36
C SER A 63 11.00 -12.70 -1.13
N GLU A 64 10.08 -13.55 -1.54
CA GLU A 64 9.96 -13.96 -2.93
C GLU A 64 9.68 -12.74 -3.83
N SER A 65 10.07 -12.84 -5.09
CA SER A 65 9.52 -11.96 -6.12
C SER A 65 8.08 -12.35 -6.38
N ARG A 66 7.20 -11.38 -6.59
CA ARG A 66 5.81 -11.66 -6.96
C ARG A 66 5.74 -12.48 -8.24
N ASP A 67 6.58 -12.16 -9.21
CA ASP A 67 6.67 -12.88 -10.48
C ASP A 67 7.81 -13.90 -10.47
N SER A 68 7.45 -15.16 -10.63
CA SER A 68 8.41 -16.28 -10.70
C SER A 68 9.14 -16.36 -12.06
N LYS A 69 8.66 -15.65 -13.09
CA LYS A 69 9.25 -15.56 -14.42
C LYS A 69 9.11 -14.14 -14.99
N PRO A 70 10.04 -13.71 -15.85
CA PRO A 70 9.92 -12.42 -16.55
C PRO A 70 8.65 -12.34 -17.40
N LYS A 71 8.03 -11.17 -17.41
CA LYS A 71 6.89 -10.85 -18.27
C LYS A 71 7.32 -10.69 -19.75
N PRO A 72 6.40 -10.90 -20.71
CA PRO A 72 6.65 -10.58 -22.13
C PRO A 72 6.97 -9.07 -22.28
N ARG A 73 7.95 -8.72 -23.10
CA ARG A 73 8.28 -7.29 -23.39
C ARG A 73 7.28 -6.59 -24.30
N THR A 74 6.50 -7.33 -25.06
CA THR A 74 5.45 -6.80 -25.93
C THR A 74 4.13 -7.48 -25.62
N ALA A 75 3.04 -6.74 -25.80
CA ALA A 75 1.71 -7.33 -25.63
C ALA A 75 1.56 -8.55 -26.55
N PRO A 76 1.23 -9.73 -26.02
CA PRO A 76 0.98 -10.89 -26.86
C PRO A 76 -0.27 -10.66 -27.71
N THR A 77 -0.21 -11.10 -28.99
CA THR A 77 -1.35 -11.00 -29.93
C THR A 77 -1.74 -12.38 -30.43
N VAL A 78 -2.97 -12.53 -30.87
CA VAL A 78 -3.45 -13.82 -31.41
C VAL A 78 -2.63 -14.30 -32.60
N ASP A 79 -2.09 -13.37 -33.40
CA ASP A 79 -1.31 -13.65 -34.64
C ASP A 79 0.20 -13.75 -34.37
N SER A 80 0.66 -13.49 -33.13
CA SER A 80 2.08 -13.59 -32.76
C SER A 80 2.46 -15.01 -32.33
N PRO A 81 3.64 -15.52 -32.73
CA PRO A 81 4.19 -16.69 -32.06
C PRO A 81 4.37 -16.39 -30.57
N SER A 82 4.18 -17.40 -29.72
CA SER A 82 4.26 -17.26 -28.26
C SER A 82 5.55 -16.56 -27.87
N PRO A 83 5.48 -15.44 -27.11
CA PRO A 83 6.69 -14.71 -26.73
C PRO A 83 7.54 -15.57 -25.80
N GLN A 84 8.81 -15.75 -26.17
CA GLN A 84 9.78 -16.35 -25.26
C GLN A 84 10.16 -15.34 -24.16
N PRO A 85 10.28 -15.78 -22.90
CA PRO A 85 10.79 -14.94 -21.83
C PRO A 85 12.21 -14.50 -22.16
N THR A 86 12.47 -13.21 -22.18
CA THR A 86 13.82 -12.67 -22.37
C THR A 86 14.44 -12.39 -21.02
N THR A 87 15.71 -12.76 -20.84
CA THR A 87 16.51 -12.44 -19.65
C THR A 87 16.61 -10.91 -19.51
N PRO A 88 16.46 -10.34 -18.30
CA PRO A 88 16.58 -8.89 -18.11
C PRO A 88 17.98 -8.41 -18.48
N GLU A 89 18.06 -7.42 -19.34
CA GLU A 89 19.27 -6.63 -19.56
C GLU A 89 19.37 -5.57 -18.44
N PRO A 90 20.57 -5.23 -17.92
CA PRO A 90 20.68 -4.27 -16.86
C PRO A 90 20.11 -2.90 -17.26
N PRO A 91 19.50 -2.16 -16.32
CA PRO A 91 18.75 -0.95 -16.61
C PRO A 91 19.62 0.13 -17.23
N ALA A 92 19.14 0.71 -18.34
CA ALA A 92 19.64 1.99 -18.82
C ALA A 92 19.18 3.07 -17.83
N ASN A 93 20.11 3.85 -17.31
CA ASN A 93 19.86 4.98 -16.44
C ASN A 93 18.88 5.97 -17.06
N HIS A 94 17.63 5.99 -16.58
CA HIS A 94 16.70 7.07 -16.88
C HIS A 94 16.76 8.12 -15.77
N PRO A 95 16.81 9.42 -16.11
CA PRO A 95 16.86 10.47 -15.12
C PRO A 95 15.51 10.61 -14.41
N THR A 96 15.54 10.54 -13.08
CA THR A 96 14.43 10.90 -12.21
C THR A 96 14.02 12.35 -12.50
N PRO A 97 12.74 12.66 -12.71
CA PRO A 97 12.30 14.04 -12.81
C PRO A 97 12.57 14.76 -11.49
N ALA A 98 13.50 15.70 -11.50
CA ALA A 98 13.76 16.59 -10.37
C ALA A 98 12.52 17.48 -10.18
N ALA A 99 11.86 17.35 -9.02
CA ALA A 99 10.86 18.31 -8.59
C ALA A 99 11.55 19.61 -8.20
N THR A 100 11.29 20.68 -8.93
CA THR A 100 11.71 22.04 -8.58
C THR A 100 10.85 22.52 -7.40
N PRO A 101 11.45 22.95 -6.26
CA PRO A 101 10.68 23.50 -5.15
C PRO A 101 10.11 24.87 -5.52
N PRO A 102 8.88 25.20 -5.14
CA PRO A 102 8.37 26.56 -5.24
C PRO A 102 9.03 27.46 -4.19
N ALA A 103 9.26 28.70 -4.58
CA ALA A 103 9.87 29.74 -3.75
C ALA A 103 9.06 30.03 -2.47
N PRO A 104 9.71 30.40 -1.35
CA PRO A 104 9.02 30.64 -0.08
C PRO A 104 8.26 31.96 -0.12
N GLY A 105 6.97 31.88 0.22
CA GLY A 105 6.15 33.04 0.55
C GLY A 105 6.40 33.53 1.98
N PRO A 106 6.00 34.75 2.35
CA PRO A 106 6.39 35.42 3.59
C PRO A 106 5.82 34.72 4.83
N ALA A 107 6.64 34.67 5.88
CA ALA A 107 6.39 34.01 7.14
C ALA A 107 5.27 34.71 7.96
N PRO A 108 4.32 33.95 8.51
CA PRO A 108 3.49 34.44 9.60
C PRO A 108 4.16 34.16 10.96
N ALA A 109 3.87 35.05 11.91
CA ALA A 109 4.46 35.10 13.25
C ALA A 109 4.23 33.84 14.10
N ALA A 110 5.25 33.53 14.87
CA ALA A 110 5.29 32.80 16.14
C ALA A 110 4.17 31.80 16.47
N HIS A 111 4.08 30.72 15.72
CA HIS A 111 3.55 29.46 16.22
C HIS A 111 4.58 28.36 15.93
N ASN A 112 4.85 27.48 16.94
CA ASN A 112 5.77 26.35 16.82
C ASN A 112 5.25 25.25 15.83
N ASN A 113 4.54 25.66 14.79
CA ASN A 113 3.98 24.79 13.76
C ASN A 113 4.60 25.10 12.41
N ILE A 114 4.72 24.06 11.58
CA ILE A 114 5.13 24.15 10.20
C ILE A 114 3.98 23.79 9.27
N THR A 115 4.07 24.22 8.04
CA THR A 115 3.22 23.74 6.94
C THR A 115 3.99 22.69 6.15
N LEU A 116 3.44 21.46 6.05
CA LEU A 116 3.97 20.38 5.25
C LEU A 116 3.09 20.20 4.01
N ASP A 117 3.68 20.16 2.84
CA ASP A 117 3.00 19.64 1.65
C ASP A 117 3.14 18.11 1.62
N PHE A 118 1.99 17.43 1.68
CA PHE A 118 1.92 15.98 1.57
C PHE A 118 1.11 15.63 0.32
N TYR A 119 1.83 15.45 -0.78
CA TYR A 119 1.26 15.16 -2.10
C TYR A 119 0.12 16.12 -2.49
N GLY A 120 0.40 17.42 -2.43
CA GLY A 120 -0.54 18.51 -2.70
C GLY A 120 -1.49 18.83 -1.55
N THR A 121 -1.52 18.03 -0.48
CA THR A 121 -2.32 18.30 0.71
C THR A 121 -1.53 19.08 1.74
N ARG A 122 -2.03 20.26 2.09
CA ARG A 122 -1.41 21.16 3.05
C ARG A 122 -1.73 20.74 4.48
N LEU A 123 -0.74 20.31 5.23
CA LEU A 123 -0.87 19.84 6.60
C LEU A 123 -0.14 20.78 7.56
N ILE A 124 -0.71 20.99 8.74
CA ILE A 124 -0.11 21.81 9.80
C ILE A 124 0.35 20.86 10.91
N LEU A 125 1.64 20.87 11.18
CA LEU A 125 2.29 19.99 12.14
C LEU A 125 3.22 20.80 13.08
N PRO A 126 3.47 20.33 14.30
CA PRO A 126 4.46 20.93 15.19
C PRO A 126 5.86 20.96 14.54
N ALA A 127 6.65 22.00 14.77
CA ALA A 127 8.06 22.00 14.36
C ALA A 127 8.88 21.02 15.22
N LEU A 128 9.81 20.30 14.61
CA LEU A 128 10.76 19.42 15.30
C LEU A 128 12.05 20.18 15.64
N LYS A 129 12.43 20.15 16.91
CA LYS A 129 13.76 20.57 17.37
C LYS A 129 14.36 19.40 18.15
N VAL A 130 15.17 18.60 17.51
CA VAL A 130 15.76 17.42 18.13
C VAL A 130 17.28 17.44 17.97
N ALA A 131 17.99 16.95 18.99
CA ALA A 131 19.42 16.68 18.89
C ALA A 131 19.68 15.52 17.92
N ALA A 132 20.86 15.47 17.35
CA ALA A 132 21.25 14.33 16.52
C ALA A 132 21.41 13.06 17.38
N LEU A 133 21.10 11.90 16.80
CA LEU A 133 21.46 10.61 17.36
C LEU A 133 22.99 10.53 17.48
N ARG A 134 23.50 10.17 18.68
CA ARG A 134 24.94 10.14 18.98
C ARG A 134 25.60 8.85 18.52
N SER A 135 24.90 7.73 18.64
CA SER A 135 25.35 6.40 18.25
C SER A 135 24.18 5.58 17.76
N SER A 136 24.42 4.67 16.79
CA SER A 136 23.42 3.74 16.26
C SER A 136 23.32 2.44 17.06
N ASP A 137 23.97 2.33 18.22
CA ASP A 137 23.85 1.21 19.14
C ASP A 137 22.62 1.34 20.05
N ASN A 138 22.38 0.30 20.86
CA ASN A 138 21.25 0.24 21.79
C ASN A 138 21.21 1.43 22.76
N ASN A 139 22.37 1.82 23.34
CA ASN A 139 22.41 2.94 24.28
C ASN A 139 22.14 4.28 23.61
N GLY A 140 22.73 4.51 22.43
CA GLY A 140 22.51 5.74 21.66
C GLY A 140 21.06 5.93 21.25
N VAL A 141 20.40 4.85 20.82
CA VAL A 141 18.96 4.87 20.49
C VAL A 141 18.10 5.12 21.74
N ALA A 142 18.42 4.47 22.87
CA ALA A 142 17.70 4.67 24.11
C ALA A 142 17.86 6.10 24.67
N ASP A 143 19.08 6.67 24.64
CA ASP A 143 19.34 8.04 25.05
C ASP A 143 18.58 9.05 24.18
N PHE A 144 18.50 8.77 22.88
CA PHE A 144 17.73 9.58 21.92
C PHE A 144 16.24 9.56 22.27
N TRP A 145 15.67 8.39 22.52
CA TRP A 145 14.28 8.25 22.98
C TRP A 145 14.01 9.02 24.27
N GLN A 146 14.85 8.83 25.26
CA GLN A 146 14.72 9.52 26.55
C GLN A 146 14.75 11.05 26.40
N ALA A 147 15.62 11.55 25.51
CA ALA A 147 15.69 12.99 25.22
C ALA A 147 14.42 13.51 24.54
N LEU A 148 13.78 12.71 23.67
CA LEU A 148 12.51 13.07 23.02
C LEU A 148 11.33 13.04 24.01
N ASP A 149 11.27 12.03 24.86
CA ASP A 149 10.23 11.90 25.89
C ASP A 149 10.29 13.03 26.91
N SER A 150 11.50 13.42 27.34
CA SER A 150 11.68 14.55 28.25
C SER A 150 11.18 15.89 27.70
N GLN A 151 11.07 16.01 26.37
CA GLN A 151 10.49 17.18 25.68
C GLN A 151 8.98 17.04 25.41
N GLY A 152 8.37 15.93 25.78
CA GLY A 152 6.95 15.64 25.51
C GLY A 152 6.61 15.53 24.01
N LEU A 153 7.62 15.22 23.18
CA LEU A 153 7.43 15.19 21.72
C LEU A 153 6.47 14.09 21.29
N GLY A 154 6.48 12.93 21.96
CA GLY A 154 5.63 11.81 21.64
C GLY A 154 4.15 12.16 21.72
N SER A 155 3.70 12.71 22.84
CA SER A 155 2.31 13.11 23.03
C SER A 155 1.92 14.25 22.09
N LYS A 156 2.76 15.26 21.94
CA LYS A 156 2.46 16.44 21.12
C LYS A 156 2.43 16.11 19.63
N THR A 157 3.52 15.54 19.10
CA THR A 157 3.69 15.31 17.65
C THR A 157 3.02 14.02 17.22
N GLY A 158 3.09 12.94 18.02
CA GLY A 158 2.42 11.68 17.73
C GLY A 158 0.90 11.83 17.66
N ASN A 159 0.29 12.57 18.60
CA ASN A 159 -1.16 12.85 18.56
C ASN A 159 -1.53 13.70 17.34
N ALA A 160 -0.74 14.74 17.00
CA ALA A 160 -1.00 15.55 15.81
C ALA A 160 -0.97 14.73 14.51
N LEU A 161 -0.01 13.82 14.39
CA LEU A 161 0.10 12.91 13.24
C LEU A 161 -1.11 11.96 13.16
N LYS A 162 -1.52 11.40 14.30
CA LYS A 162 -2.69 10.52 14.41
C LYS A 162 -3.98 11.25 14.02
N GLU A 163 -4.22 12.44 14.56
CA GLU A 163 -5.38 13.27 14.22
C GLU A 163 -5.44 13.62 12.73
N ILE A 164 -4.29 13.90 12.10
CA ILE A 164 -4.20 14.16 10.67
C ILE A 164 -4.56 12.89 9.89
N ALA A 165 -3.98 11.75 10.25
CA ALA A 165 -4.25 10.48 9.59
C ALA A 165 -5.76 10.12 9.65
N GLU A 166 -6.37 10.26 10.82
CA GLU A 166 -7.81 10.03 11.02
C GLU A 166 -8.67 11.00 10.21
N ARG A 167 -8.40 12.31 10.30
CA ARG A 167 -9.14 13.36 9.59
C ARG A 167 -9.10 13.16 8.07
N HIS A 168 -7.95 12.77 7.55
CA HIS A 168 -7.72 12.57 6.12
C HIS A 168 -7.99 11.12 5.67
N ARG A 169 -8.41 10.23 6.57
CA ARG A 169 -8.65 8.80 6.29
C ARG A 169 -7.42 8.12 5.67
N PHE A 170 -6.24 8.46 6.15
CA PHE A 170 -5.02 7.79 5.74
C PHE A 170 -5.02 6.38 6.31
N ASN A 171 -4.69 5.39 5.49
CA ASN A 171 -4.41 4.05 5.98
C ASN A 171 -3.04 4.02 6.69
N ASP A 172 -2.66 2.87 7.23
CA ASP A 172 -1.42 2.76 8.00
C ASP A 172 -0.18 3.01 7.14
N TRP A 173 -0.19 2.57 5.87
CA TRP A 173 0.91 2.86 4.95
C TRP A 173 1.03 4.37 4.64
N MET A 174 -0.08 5.05 4.42
CA MET A 174 -0.03 6.52 4.25
C MET A 174 0.43 7.23 5.51
N THR A 175 0.10 6.73 6.70
CA THR A 175 0.60 7.25 7.97
C THR A 175 2.11 7.04 8.09
N LEU A 176 2.63 5.87 7.68
CA LEU A 176 4.07 5.62 7.55
C LEU A 176 4.73 6.65 6.62
N LYS A 177 4.15 6.88 5.44
CA LYS A 177 4.65 7.88 4.45
C LYS A 177 4.55 9.31 4.96
N LEU A 178 3.50 9.65 5.70
CA LEU A 178 3.36 10.96 6.34
C LEU A 178 4.51 11.20 7.34
N VAL A 179 4.79 10.24 8.21
CA VAL A 179 5.89 10.33 9.18
C VAL A 179 7.24 10.42 8.44
N GLU A 180 7.43 9.62 7.40
CA GLU A 180 8.65 9.69 6.56
C GLU A 180 8.84 11.07 5.96
N THR A 181 7.81 11.61 5.29
CA THR A 181 7.85 12.92 4.62
C THR A 181 8.08 14.04 5.63
N TYR A 182 7.41 13.97 6.78
CA TYR A 182 7.54 14.96 7.86
C TYR A 182 8.97 14.96 8.45
N VAL A 183 9.50 13.79 8.78
CA VAL A 183 10.86 13.65 9.31
C VAL A 183 11.90 14.08 8.28
N ALA A 184 11.74 13.70 7.00
CA ALA A 184 12.63 14.11 5.94
C ALA A 184 12.64 15.64 5.73
N ASN A 185 11.49 16.29 5.83
CA ASN A 185 11.34 17.75 5.75
C ASN A 185 12.03 18.44 6.94
N GLN A 186 11.69 18.01 8.18
CA GLN A 186 12.16 18.70 9.38
C GLN A 186 13.62 18.39 9.73
N LEU A 187 14.11 17.23 9.38
CA LEU A 187 15.47 16.76 9.65
C LEU A 187 16.28 16.57 8.36
N SER A 188 16.11 17.49 7.41
CA SER A 188 16.74 17.41 6.09
C SER A 188 18.27 17.36 6.12
N THR A 189 18.92 17.95 7.11
CA THR A 189 20.37 17.95 7.31
C THR A 189 20.88 16.87 8.25
N ALA A 190 19.99 16.17 8.97
CA ALA A 190 20.37 15.12 9.91
C ALA A 190 20.92 13.88 9.20
N SER A 191 21.59 13.00 9.95
CA SER A 191 22.03 11.69 9.46
C SER A 191 20.85 10.79 9.13
N ALA A 192 21.08 9.78 8.28
CA ALA A 192 20.11 8.73 7.99
C ALA A 192 19.62 8.04 9.28
N ASP A 193 20.54 7.72 10.17
CA ASP A 193 20.23 7.04 11.44
C ASP A 193 19.37 7.90 12.37
N THR A 194 19.63 9.21 12.45
CA THR A 194 18.78 10.13 13.21
C THR A 194 17.34 10.15 12.65
N ARG A 195 17.19 10.15 11.32
CA ARG A 195 15.86 10.10 10.71
C ARG A 195 15.17 8.76 10.92
N ILE A 196 15.88 7.64 10.88
CA ILE A 196 15.32 6.31 11.17
C ILE A 196 14.85 6.23 12.63
N ALA A 197 15.69 6.64 13.59
CA ALA A 197 15.33 6.66 15.01
C ALA A 197 14.12 7.58 15.28
N MET A 198 14.04 8.74 14.62
CA MET A 198 12.90 9.64 14.74
C MET A 198 11.61 9.08 14.12
N ARG A 199 11.72 8.39 12.98
CA ARG A 199 10.57 7.68 12.38
C ARG A 199 10.04 6.61 13.31
N GLN A 200 10.91 5.77 13.88
CA GLN A 200 10.52 4.77 14.87
C GLN A 200 9.79 5.42 16.03
N TYR A 201 10.37 6.43 16.66
CA TYR A 201 9.78 7.14 17.80
C TYR A 201 8.36 7.62 17.50
N LEU A 202 8.16 8.34 16.40
CA LEU A 202 6.86 8.88 16.04
C LEU A 202 5.85 7.77 15.68
N LEU A 203 6.27 6.73 14.96
CA LEU A 203 5.39 5.61 14.59
C LEU A 203 4.95 4.81 15.81
N CYS A 204 5.82 4.57 16.78
CA CYS A 204 5.43 3.96 18.05
C CYS A 204 4.39 4.83 18.79
N HIS A 205 4.57 6.15 18.80
CA HIS A 205 3.61 7.08 19.39
C HIS A 205 2.29 7.19 18.60
N THR A 206 2.26 6.83 17.33
CA THR A 206 1.01 6.69 16.56
C THR A 206 0.34 5.32 16.73
N GLY A 207 1.02 4.34 17.34
CA GLY A 207 0.43 3.03 17.73
C GLY A 207 0.97 1.81 17.02
N TYR A 208 2.02 1.95 16.20
CA TYR A 208 2.59 0.82 15.47
C TYR A 208 3.74 0.15 16.22
N ASP A 209 3.88 -1.18 16.09
CA ASP A 209 5.01 -1.96 16.63
C ASP A 209 6.21 -1.89 15.67
N VAL A 210 6.66 -0.69 15.35
CA VAL A 210 7.88 -0.53 14.55
C VAL A 210 9.11 -0.55 15.46
N ARG A 211 10.20 -1.18 14.99
CA ARG A 211 11.46 -1.27 15.73
C ARG A 211 12.60 -0.73 14.88
N VAL A 212 13.78 -0.63 15.45
CA VAL A 212 15.02 -0.39 14.69
C VAL A 212 15.93 -1.58 14.78
N ALA A 213 16.70 -1.79 13.72
CA ALA A 213 17.80 -2.75 13.68
C ALA A 213 19.08 -2.09 13.18
N GLN A 214 20.20 -2.52 13.71
CA GLN A 214 21.52 -2.16 13.21
C GLN A 214 21.97 -3.16 12.16
N ASN A 215 22.34 -2.66 11.00
CA ASN A 215 22.94 -3.44 9.91
C ASN A 215 24.20 -2.73 9.41
N ASP A 216 25.38 -3.35 9.60
CA ASP A 216 26.67 -2.78 9.20
C ASP A 216 26.88 -1.31 9.66
N GLY A 217 26.58 -1.02 10.91
CA GLY A 217 26.78 0.31 11.50
C GLY A 217 25.73 1.36 11.14
N CYS A 218 24.70 1.03 10.34
CA CYS A 218 23.58 1.90 10.01
C CYS A 218 22.28 1.37 10.61
N LEU A 219 21.34 2.27 10.92
CA LEU A 219 20.00 1.88 11.33
C LEU A 219 19.08 1.59 10.13
N ALA A 220 18.25 0.57 10.29
CA ALA A 220 17.10 0.28 9.47
C ALA A 220 15.83 0.33 10.33
N LEU A 221 14.71 0.78 9.76
CA LEU A 221 13.40 0.66 10.37
C LEU A 221 12.86 -0.74 10.12
N LEU A 222 12.36 -1.40 11.14
CA LEU A 222 11.67 -2.68 11.09
C LEU A 222 10.17 -2.44 11.10
N VAL A 223 9.52 -2.72 9.98
CA VAL A 223 8.09 -2.44 9.76
C VAL A 223 7.30 -3.74 9.70
N PRO A 224 6.37 -4.00 10.63
CA PRO A 224 5.53 -5.18 10.64
C PRO A 224 4.28 -4.94 9.78
N TYR A 225 4.22 -5.53 8.59
CA TYR A 225 3.05 -5.44 7.74
C TYR A 225 2.03 -6.54 8.03
N SER A 226 0.75 -6.25 7.83
CA SER A 226 -0.36 -7.22 7.96
C SER A 226 -0.42 -8.21 6.80
N THR A 227 0.30 -7.96 5.73
CA THR A 227 0.37 -8.79 4.52
C THR A 227 1.81 -8.99 4.05
N THR A 228 2.02 -9.91 3.12
CA THR A 228 3.34 -10.15 2.52
C THR A 228 3.79 -8.93 1.71
N ILE A 229 5.03 -8.49 1.92
CA ILE A 229 5.72 -7.53 1.06
C ILE A 229 6.71 -8.29 0.20
N TYR A 230 6.52 -8.25 -1.11
CA TYR A 230 7.40 -8.92 -2.06
C TYR A 230 8.71 -8.14 -2.29
N SER A 231 9.72 -8.82 -2.79
CA SER A 231 11.02 -8.25 -3.19
C SER A 231 11.71 -7.43 -2.09
N SER A 232 11.41 -7.70 -0.82
CA SER A 232 11.94 -7.00 0.36
C SER A 232 12.90 -7.86 1.17
N SER A 233 13.72 -7.24 2.02
CA SER A 233 14.44 -7.93 3.09
C SER A 233 13.60 -7.94 4.36
N TYR A 234 13.63 -9.05 5.10
CA TYR A 234 12.86 -9.15 6.35
C TYR A 234 13.58 -10.01 7.40
N ILE A 235 13.16 -9.87 8.63
CA ILE A 235 13.49 -10.75 9.75
C ILE A 235 12.22 -11.21 10.44
N ASP A 236 12.28 -12.35 11.11
CA ASP A 236 11.19 -12.83 11.97
C ASP A 236 11.61 -12.69 13.44
N VAL A 237 10.86 -11.90 14.22
CA VAL A 237 11.09 -11.63 15.65
C VAL A 237 9.78 -11.80 16.40
N ASP A 238 9.79 -12.57 17.48
CA ASP A 238 8.62 -12.78 18.36
C ASP A 238 7.36 -13.27 17.60
N GLY A 239 7.54 -14.08 16.54
CA GLY A 239 6.47 -14.59 15.70
C GLY A 239 5.88 -13.58 14.70
N LYS A 240 6.46 -12.39 14.60
CA LYS A 240 6.09 -11.35 13.62
C LYS A 240 7.18 -11.19 12.57
N ARG A 241 6.76 -10.93 11.34
CA ARG A 241 7.66 -10.56 10.25
C ARG A 241 7.82 -9.06 10.18
N PHE A 242 9.07 -8.60 10.19
CA PHE A 242 9.45 -7.21 10.06
C PHE A 242 10.20 -6.98 8.76
N THR A 243 9.67 -6.14 7.89
CA THR A 243 10.35 -5.69 6.67
C THR A 243 11.37 -4.60 7.03
N LEU A 244 12.58 -4.71 6.48
CA LEU A 244 13.63 -3.71 6.66
C LEU A 244 13.45 -2.55 5.68
N VAL A 245 13.39 -1.34 6.22
CA VAL A 245 13.28 -0.09 5.44
C VAL A 245 14.45 0.82 5.80
N PHE A 246 15.24 1.20 4.81
CA PHE A 246 16.36 2.11 4.97
C PHE A 246 15.95 3.55 4.64
N ASP A 247 16.69 4.50 5.22
CA ASP A 247 16.56 5.89 4.81
C ASP A 247 17.21 6.09 3.42
N ALA A 248 16.55 6.85 2.54
CA ALA A 248 17.00 7.10 1.17
C ALA A 248 18.44 7.68 1.11
N LYS A 249 18.83 8.52 2.09
CA LYS A 249 20.20 9.07 2.16
C LYS A 249 21.26 8.07 2.58
N SER A 250 20.88 6.88 3.06
CA SER A 250 21.86 5.81 3.36
C SER A 250 22.45 5.19 2.09
N GLY A 251 21.78 5.35 0.95
CA GLY A 251 22.10 4.68 -0.31
C GLY A 251 21.85 3.16 -0.28
N ARG A 252 21.23 2.64 0.78
CA ARG A 252 20.92 1.22 0.94
C ARG A 252 19.48 0.93 0.54
N THR A 253 19.27 -0.19 -0.15
CA THR A 253 17.93 -0.67 -0.54
C THR A 253 17.62 -2.05 0.01
N ALA A 254 18.63 -2.78 0.51
CA ALA A 254 18.50 -4.12 1.02
C ALA A 254 19.55 -4.43 2.08
N ALA A 255 19.23 -5.38 2.96
CA ALA A 255 20.15 -5.96 3.93
C ALA A 255 20.58 -7.37 3.51
N CYS A 256 21.78 -7.79 3.95
CA CYS A 256 22.32 -9.13 3.79
C CYS A 256 22.85 -9.63 5.15
N GLY A 257 22.95 -10.95 5.30
CA GLY A 257 23.53 -11.58 6.50
C GLY A 257 22.61 -11.49 7.72
N SER A 258 23.02 -10.75 8.75
CA SER A 258 22.27 -10.56 9.98
C SER A 258 22.11 -9.09 10.34
N VAL A 259 21.14 -8.82 11.18
CA VAL A 259 20.90 -7.52 11.81
C VAL A 259 20.78 -7.69 13.31
N ARG A 260 21.11 -6.67 14.06
CA ARG A 260 20.98 -6.66 15.51
C ARG A 260 19.78 -5.82 15.92
N THR A 261 18.87 -6.41 16.69
CA THR A 261 17.71 -5.72 17.25
C THR A 261 17.31 -6.36 18.59
N TYR A 262 16.27 -5.84 19.22
CA TYR A 262 15.78 -6.23 20.53
C TYR A 262 14.45 -7.00 20.44
N ARG A 263 14.16 -7.81 21.47
CA ARG A 263 12.86 -8.41 21.70
C ARG A 263 12.04 -7.55 22.65
N LEU A 264 10.74 -7.50 22.41
CA LEU A 264 9.80 -6.96 23.40
C LEU A 264 9.23 -8.10 24.24
N PRO A 265 9.08 -7.94 25.55
CA PRO A 265 8.34 -8.90 26.36
C PRO A 265 6.94 -9.10 25.83
N GLY A 266 6.39 -10.32 25.94
CA GLY A 266 5.08 -10.68 25.39
C GLY A 266 3.91 -9.82 25.84
N GLU A 267 4.04 -9.15 26.99
CA GLU A 267 3.05 -8.18 27.50
C GLU A 267 3.06 -6.85 26.72
N HIS A 268 4.15 -6.53 26.03
CA HIS A 268 4.37 -5.30 25.25
C HIS A 268 4.27 -5.55 23.73
N ASN A 269 3.83 -6.74 23.33
CA ASN A 269 3.65 -7.12 21.94
C ASN A 269 2.45 -6.34 21.38
N ALA A 270 2.66 -5.06 21.04
CA ALA A 270 1.64 -4.23 20.42
C ALA A 270 1.16 -4.89 19.12
N GLU A 271 -0.15 -4.97 18.94
CA GLU A 271 -0.76 -5.53 17.73
C GLU A 271 -0.64 -4.58 16.52
N GLY A 272 0.04 -3.45 16.65
CA GLY A 272 0.12 -2.37 15.67
C GLY A 272 0.87 -2.73 14.39
N LEU A 273 0.25 -3.58 13.57
CA LEU A 273 0.73 -3.87 12.20
C LEU A 273 0.39 -2.72 11.27
N ILE A 274 1.18 -2.56 10.22
CA ILE A 274 0.89 -1.65 9.12
C ILE A 274 0.01 -2.37 8.09
N ASP A 275 -1.26 -1.98 7.97
CA ASP A 275 -2.14 -2.45 6.91
C ASP A 275 -2.02 -1.52 5.68
N PRO A 276 -1.46 -1.98 4.56
CA PRO A 276 -1.32 -1.15 3.38
C PRO A 276 -2.63 -1.01 2.58
N VAL A 277 -3.66 -1.83 2.85
CA VAL A 277 -4.88 -1.87 2.06
C VAL A 277 -5.73 -0.61 2.27
N PHE A 278 -6.19 0.01 1.20
CA PHE A 278 -7.09 1.16 1.25
C PHE A 278 -8.55 0.73 1.44
N ARG A 279 -8.96 0.50 2.68
CA ARG A 279 -10.37 0.13 2.98
C ARG A 279 -11.34 1.29 2.82
N GLN A 280 -10.83 2.51 2.82
CA GLN A 280 -11.55 3.75 2.59
C GLN A 280 -10.73 4.66 1.67
N ALA A 281 -11.42 5.47 0.87
CA ALA A 281 -10.77 6.46 0.02
C ALA A 281 -10.07 7.52 0.89
N PRO A 282 -8.75 7.73 0.71
CA PRO A 282 -8.04 8.78 1.43
C PRO A 282 -8.49 10.17 0.95
N ARG A 283 -8.43 11.15 1.84
CA ARG A 283 -8.71 12.56 1.53
C ARG A 283 -7.40 13.28 1.26
N VAL A 284 -7.00 13.31 0.00
CA VAL A 284 -5.88 14.14 -0.48
C VAL A 284 -6.42 15.24 -1.40
N THR A 285 -5.71 16.35 -1.45
CA THR A 285 -6.09 17.47 -2.34
C THR A 285 -6.20 16.99 -3.78
N GLU A 286 -7.26 17.39 -4.44
CA GLU A 286 -7.52 16.99 -5.81
C GLU A 286 -6.67 17.78 -6.81
N SER A 287 -6.03 17.05 -7.70
CA SER A 287 -5.35 17.56 -8.91
C SER A 287 -5.84 16.70 -10.07
N MET A 288 -7.03 17.03 -10.57
CA MET A 288 -7.75 16.18 -11.52
C MET A 288 -7.17 16.27 -12.92
N VAL A 289 -6.89 15.11 -13.51
CA VAL A 289 -6.48 14.94 -14.91
C VAL A 289 -7.55 14.15 -15.62
N SER A 290 -8.03 14.67 -16.75
CA SER A 290 -8.98 13.96 -17.59
C SER A 290 -8.24 12.92 -18.42
N VAL A 291 -8.69 11.67 -18.34
CA VAL A 291 -8.18 10.53 -19.08
C VAL A 291 -9.27 9.92 -19.95
N LYS A 292 -8.87 9.31 -21.06
CA LYS A 292 -9.80 8.72 -22.03
C LYS A 292 -9.36 7.29 -22.35
N LEU A 293 -10.27 6.35 -22.11
CA LEU A 293 -10.11 4.96 -22.50
C LEU A 293 -10.88 4.74 -23.82
N THR A 294 -10.18 4.25 -24.84
CA THR A 294 -10.76 4.16 -26.19
C THR A 294 -10.35 2.88 -26.89
N ASP A 295 -11.29 2.24 -27.54
CA ASP A 295 -11.04 1.28 -28.61
C ASP A 295 -11.72 1.75 -29.91
N LYS A 296 -11.88 0.87 -30.90
CA LYS A 296 -12.54 1.20 -32.18
C LYS A 296 -14.05 1.50 -32.05
N LYS A 297 -14.69 1.05 -30.96
CA LYS A 297 -16.15 1.09 -30.78
C LYS A 297 -16.58 1.84 -29.55
N THR A 298 -15.74 1.85 -28.51
CA THR A 298 -16.05 2.39 -27.19
C THR A 298 -15.10 3.53 -26.86
N SER A 299 -15.64 4.59 -26.29
CA SER A 299 -14.87 5.74 -25.83
C SER A 299 -15.50 6.27 -24.56
N VAL A 300 -14.77 6.22 -23.46
CA VAL A 300 -15.20 6.71 -22.15
C VAL A 300 -14.16 7.65 -21.57
N ALA A 301 -14.61 8.69 -20.86
CA ALA A 301 -13.73 9.65 -20.21
C ALA A 301 -13.99 9.67 -18.71
N CYS A 302 -12.94 9.84 -17.95
CA CYS A 302 -13.02 9.96 -16.48
C CYS A 302 -11.91 10.87 -15.96
N ASN A 303 -12.01 11.27 -14.70
CA ASN A 303 -11.04 12.14 -14.07
C ASN A 303 -10.28 11.37 -12.97
N VAL A 304 -8.96 11.46 -12.99
CA VAL A 304 -8.08 10.81 -12.02
C VAL A 304 -7.31 11.88 -11.24
N ASN A 305 -7.17 11.68 -9.94
CA ASN A 305 -6.39 12.57 -9.10
C ASN A 305 -4.89 12.25 -9.23
N ALA A 306 -4.15 13.12 -9.91
CA ALA A 306 -2.70 12.97 -10.12
C ALA A 306 -1.89 12.96 -8.81
N ASN A 307 -2.38 13.57 -7.74
CA ASN A 307 -1.72 13.54 -6.43
C ASN A 307 -1.75 12.13 -5.81
N LEU A 308 -2.83 11.35 -6.05
CA LEU A 308 -2.86 9.94 -5.65
C LEU A 308 -1.83 9.11 -6.42
N ALA A 309 -1.73 9.28 -7.73
CA ALA A 309 -0.73 8.56 -8.53
C ALA A 309 0.71 8.88 -8.08
N LYS A 310 1.01 10.14 -7.72
CA LYS A 310 2.29 10.51 -7.13
C LYS A 310 2.53 9.87 -5.77
N LEU A 311 1.52 9.85 -4.90
CA LEU A 311 1.59 9.21 -3.59
C LEU A 311 1.90 7.71 -3.72
N LEU A 312 1.24 7.04 -4.66
CA LEU A 312 1.33 5.59 -4.85
C LEU A 312 2.60 5.15 -5.60
N TYR A 313 3.46 6.07 -6.03
CA TYR A 313 4.64 5.74 -6.84
C TYR A 313 5.53 4.67 -6.20
N ASP A 314 5.75 4.76 -4.90
CA ASP A 314 6.55 3.82 -4.11
C ASP A 314 5.70 2.92 -3.18
N TYR A 315 4.44 2.68 -3.56
CA TYR A 315 3.58 1.74 -2.85
C TYR A 315 4.19 0.34 -2.84
N PRO A 316 4.18 -0.38 -1.72
CA PRO A 316 4.84 -1.67 -1.62
C PRO A 316 4.18 -2.73 -2.50
N GLN A 317 4.98 -3.66 -3.02
CA GLN A 317 4.46 -4.82 -3.73
C GLN A 317 3.79 -5.78 -2.75
N ILE A 318 2.47 -5.89 -2.84
CA ILE A 318 1.65 -6.79 -2.02
C ILE A 318 0.89 -7.77 -2.91
N PRO A 319 0.19 -8.78 -2.37
CA PRO A 319 -0.63 -9.68 -3.18
C PRO A 319 -1.67 -8.92 -4.02
N LEU A 320 -1.86 -9.31 -5.28
CA LEU A 320 -2.78 -8.62 -6.21
C LEU A 320 -4.21 -8.56 -5.71
N ILE A 321 -4.63 -9.54 -4.91
CA ILE A 321 -5.95 -9.55 -4.27
C ILE A 321 -6.17 -8.31 -3.39
N GLU A 322 -5.15 -7.79 -2.74
CA GLU A 322 -5.24 -6.63 -1.87
C GLU A 322 -5.40 -5.32 -2.66
N TYR A 323 -4.82 -5.24 -3.88
CA TYR A 323 -5.10 -4.14 -4.82
C TYR A 323 -6.57 -4.11 -5.20
N SER A 324 -7.19 -5.27 -5.44
CA SER A 324 -8.61 -5.37 -5.82
C SER A 324 -9.57 -4.96 -4.70
N ARG A 325 -9.16 -5.10 -3.44
CA ARG A 325 -9.93 -4.73 -2.23
C ARG A 325 -9.80 -3.24 -1.90
N SER A 326 -8.90 -2.54 -2.54
CA SER A 326 -8.62 -1.13 -2.24
C SER A 326 -9.64 -0.20 -2.92
N SER A 327 -9.98 0.90 -2.24
CA SER A 327 -10.85 1.95 -2.74
C SER A 327 -10.13 3.29 -2.63
N LEU A 328 -9.56 3.76 -3.74
CA LEU A 328 -8.76 4.99 -3.78
C LEU A 328 -9.59 6.21 -4.17
N GLN A 329 -10.27 6.16 -5.29
CA GLN A 329 -11.05 7.27 -5.82
C GLN A 329 -12.44 6.80 -6.31
N PRO A 330 -13.46 6.80 -5.45
CA PRO A 330 -14.82 6.36 -5.82
C PRO A 330 -15.45 7.16 -6.98
N SER A 331 -15.10 8.45 -7.13
CA SER A 331 -15.58 9.28 -8.25
C SER A 331 -15.09 8.75 -9.60
N PHE A 332 -13.81 8.40 -9.72
CA PHE A 332 -13.24 7.76 -10.92
C PHE A 332 -14.01 6.49 -11.30
N ARG A 333 -14.19 5.59 -10.33
CA ARG A 333 -14.90 4.32 -10.55
C ARG A 333 -16.33 4.56 -10.98
N LYS A 334 -17.04 5.50 -10.34
CA LYS A 334 -18.40 5.86 -10.68
C LYS A 334 -18.51 6.45 -12.09
N GLU A 335 -17.63 7.40 -12.46
CA GLU A 335 -17.63 8.02 -13.79
C GLU A 335 -17.39 6.97 -14.89
N LEU A 336 -16.38 6.12 -14.71
CA LEU A 336 -16.02 5.09 -15.67
C LEU A 336 -17.13 4.03 -15.82
N THR A 337 -17.58 3.48 -14.71
CA THR A 337 -18.55 2.37 -14.75
C THR A 337 -19.96 2.82 -15.18
N SER A 338 -20.37 4.06 -14.88
CA SER A 338 -21.68 4.54 -15.32
C SER A 338 -21.76 4.66 -16.86
N GLN A 339 -20.72 5.15 -17.52
CA GLN A 339 -20.66 5.23 -18.98
C GLN A 339 -20.60 3.83 -19.61
N LEU A 340 -19.82 2.91 -19.02
CA LEU A 340 -19.72 1.54 -19.51
C LEU A 340 -21.00 0.74 -19.32
N ARG A 341 -21.78 0.98 -18.24
CA ARG A 341 -23.11 0.41 -18.08
C ARG A 341 -24.07 0.88 -19.16
N GLN A 342 -24.02 2.16 -19.56
CA GLN A 342 -24.81 2.67 -20.68
C GLN A 342 -24.39 2.02 -22.00
N THR A 343 -23.07 1.86 -22.21
CA THR A 343 -22.53 1.20 -23.43
C THR A 343 -22.95 -0.27 -23.52
N THR A 344 -23.05 -0.96 -22.41
CA THR A 344 -23.38 -2.41 -22.36
C THR A 344 -24.87 -2.68 -22.09
N ALA A 345 -25.70 -1.64 -22.00
CA ALA A 345 -27.13 -1.78 -21.72
C ALA A 345 -27.83 -2.64 -22.79
N GLY A 346 -28.61 -3.62 -22.37
CA GLY A 346 -29.32 -4.54 -23.25
C GLY A 346 -28.48 -5.62 -23.93
N MET A 347 -27.18 -5.67 -23.66
CA MET A 347 -26.32 -6.75 -24.15
C MET A 347 -26.49 -8.02 -23.31
N THR A 348 -26.25 -9.18 -23.91
CA THR A 348 -26.09 -10.43 -23.15
C THR A 348 -24.84 -10.33 -22.26
N PRO A 349 -24.75 -11.07 -21.16
CA PRO A 349 -23.58 -11.09 -20.29
C PRO A 349 -22.26 -11.34 -21.06
N GLU A 350 -22.25 -12.28 -21.98
CA GLU A 350 -21.10 -12.60 -22.81
C GLU A 350 -20.70 -11.43 -23.72
N ALA A 351 -21.68 -10.76 -24.36
CA ALA A 351 -21.41 -9.60 -25.22
C ALA A 351 -20.87 -8.41 -24.42
N ALA A 352 -21.41 -8.17 -23.21
CA ALA A 352 -20.94 -7.12 -22.31
C ALA A 352 -19.49 -7.39 -21.87
N VAL A 353 -19.19 -8.61 -21.42
CA VAL A 353 -17.81 -9.03 -21.07
C VAL A 353 -16.85 -8.87 -22.26
N GLY A 354 -17.29 -9.29 -23.47
CA GLY A 354 -16.49 -9.14 -24.68
C GLY A 354 -16.21 -7.67 -25.05
N THR A 355 -17.16 -6.76 -24.80
CA THR A 355 -16.99 -5.32 -25.01
C THR A 355 -15.96 -4.73 -24.04
N LEU A 356 -16.06 -5.08 -22.76
CA LEU A 356 -15.10 -4.64 -21.74
C LEU A 356 -13.71 -5.20 -21.98
N LEU A 357 -13.62 -6.47 -22.37
CA LEU A 357 -12.36 -7.14 -22.73
C LEU A 357 -11.66 -6.41 -23.88
N ASN A 358 -12.39 -6.15 -24.97
CA ASN A 358 -11.85 -5.45 -26.14
C ASN A 358 -11.39 -4.03 -25.77
N LEU A 359 -12.14 -3.30 -24.94
CA LEU A 359 -11.74 -1.98 -24.47
C LEU A 359 -10.38 -2.04 -23.74
N VAL A 360 -10.22 -2.92 -22.74
CA VAL A 360 -8.97 -2.99 -21.97
C VAL A 360 -7.79 -3.47 -22.83
N GLN A 361 -8.01 -4.40 -23.75
CA GLN A 361 -6.98 -4.86 -24.67
C GLN A 361 -6.39 -3.73 -25.54
N HIS A 362 -7.18 -2.71 -25.89
CA HIS A 362 -6.80 -1.69 -26.86
C HIS A 362 -6.63 -0.27 -26.30
N ALA A 363 -7.13 -0.01 -25.09
CA ALA A 363 -7.10 1.34 -24.50
C ALA A 363 -5.70 1.78 -24.06
N PHE A 364 -4.76 0.86 -23.89
CA PHE A 364 -3.46 1.12 -23.27
C PHE A 364 -2.31 0.66 -24.12
N LYS A 365 -1.19 1.39 -24.03
CA LYS A 365 0.10 0.87 -24.48
C LYS A 365 0.56 -0.23 -23.53
N TYR A 366 1.39 -1.12 -24.04
CA TYR A 366 2.01 -2.16 -23.22
C TYR A 366 3.48 -1.83 -22.97
N ALA A 367 3.92 -1.86 -21.74
CA ALA A 367 5.31 -1.95 -21.34
C ALA A 367 5.37 -2.68 -20.00
N THR A 368 6.46 -3.38 -19.74
CA THR A 368 6.71 -3.99 -18.45
C THR A 368 7.04 -2.92 -17.41
N ASP A 369 6.80 -3.20 -16.13
CA ASP A 369 7.17 -2.31 -15.03
C ASP A 369 8.66 -1.97 -15.03
N GLN A 370 9.52 -2.95 -15.38
CA GLN A 370 10.96 -2.73 -15.50
C GLN A 370 11.31 -1.68 -16.55
N GLU A 371 10.58 -1.63 -17.68
CA GLU A 371 10.78 -0.63 -18.73
C GLU A 371 10.21 0.73 -18.35
N GLN A 372 9.10 0.76 -17.60
CA GLN A 372 8.40 1.97 -17.25
C GLN A 372 8.94 2.64 -15.97
N PHE A 373 9.25 1.86 -14.95
CA PHE A 373 9.61 2.36 -13.60
C PHE A 373 11.02 1.97 -13.17
N GLY A 374 11.64 0.97 -13.80
CA GLY A 374 12.92 0.38 -13.37
C GLY A 374 12.80 -0.61 -12.21
N PHE A 375 11.59 -0.89 -11.75
CA PHE A 375 11.27 -1.87 -10.72
C PHE A 375 9.83 -2.38 -10.90
N GLU A 376 9.52 -3.52 -10.29
CA GLU A 376 8.19 -4.12 -10.33
C GLU A 376 7.19 -3.27 -9.54
N LYS A 377 6.09 -2.84 -10.17
CA LYS A 377 5.10 -1.92 -9.61
C LYS A 377 3.69 -2.21 -10.12
N PRO A 378 2.94 -3.14 -9.51
CA PRO A 378 1.53 -3.29 -9.86
C PRO A 378 0.75 -1.98 -9.67
N LEU A 379 -0.11 -1.65 -10.63
CA LEU A 379 -0.88 -0.42 -10.65
C LEU A 379 -2.31 -0.64 -10.16
N PHE A 380 -2.82 0.30 -9.37
CA PHE A 380 -4.25 0.39 -9.13
C PHE A 380 -4.99 0.81 -10.41
N PRO A 381 -6.30 0.52 -10.56
CA PRO A 381 -7.08 0.93 -11.72
C PRO A 381 -6.98 2.43 -12.04
N GLU A 382 -6.90 3.27 -11.02
CA GLU A 382 -6.70 4.71 -11.12
C GLU A 382 -5.33 5.07 -11.73
N GLU A 383 -4.26 4.36 -11.31
CA GLU A 383 -2.92 4.53 -11.88
C GLU A 383 -2.84 4.01 -13.32
N SER A 384 -3.43 2.85 -13.61
CA SER A 384 -3.52 2.30 -14.98
C SER A 384 -4.13 3.31 -15.94
N ALA A 385 -5.18 4.02 -15.51
CA ALA A 385 -5.85 5.02 -16.33
C ALA A 385 -4.98 6.26 -16.57
N ILE A 386 -4.29 6.78 -15.55
CA ILE A 386 -3.51 8.03 -15.68
C ILE A 386 -2.17 7.81 -16.39
N TYR A 387 -1.51 6.67 -16.18
CA TYR A 387 -0.25 6.37 -16.87
C TYR A 387 -0.49 6.00 -18.33
N GLY A 388 -1.59 5.33 -18.66
CA GLY A 388 -1.93 4.93 -20.03
C GLY A 388 -0.98 3.89 -20.62
N ILE A 389 -0.02 3.39 -19.85
CA ILE A 389 0.94 2.33 -20.15
C ILE A 389 0.88 1.35 -18.99
N ASN A 390 0.69 0.08 -19.27
CA ASN A 390 0.53 -0.95 -18.24
C ASN A 390 0.82 -2.35 -18.82
N ASP A 391 1.01 -3.30 -17.93
CA ASP A 391 1.25 -4.69 -18.29
C ASP A 391 0.10 -5.64 -17.89
N CYS A 392 0.38 -6.92 -17.65
CA CYS A 392 -0.68 -7.92 -17.54
C CYS A 392 -1.49 -7.81 -16.24
N GLU A 393 -0.86 -7.64 -15.09
CA GLU A 393 -1.58 -7.54 -13.82
C GLU A 393 -2.38 -6.26 -13.69
N ASP A 394 -1.86 -5.15 -14.20
CA ASP A 394 -2.55 -3.87 -14.20
C ASP A 394 -3.85 -3.94 -14.99
N ARG A 395 -3.76 -4.54 -16.19
CA ARG A 395 -4.93 -4.78 -17.03
C ARG A 395 -5.90 -5.76 -16.40
N ALA A 396 -5.40 -6.80 -15.75
CA ALA A 396 -6.23 -7.77 -15.04
C ALA A 396 -6.97 -7.13 -13.85
N LEU A 397 -6.30 -6.29 -13.06
CA LEU A 397 -6.91 -5.55 -11.96
C LEU A 397 -7.99 -4.58 -12.44
N LEU A 398 -7.68 -3.77 -13.46
CA LEU A 398 -8.67 -2.85 -14.05
C LEU A 398 -9.85 -3.62 -14.66
N PHE A 399 -9.61 -4.65 -15.46
CA PHE A 399 -10.64 -5.45 -16.09
C PHE A 399 -11.54 -6.15 -15.07
N SER A 400 -10.96 -6.73 -14.03
CA SER A 400 -11.72 -7.38 -12.96
C SER A 400 -12.64 -6.39 -12.22
N MET A 401 -12.17 -5.18 -11.94
CA MET A 401 -13.00 -4.11 -11.40
C MET A 401 -14.17 -3.77 -12.33
N LEU A 402 -13.91 -3.64 -13.64
CA LEU A 402 -14.95 -3.35 -14.63
C LEU A 402 -15.99 -4.46 -14.70
N ILE A 403 -15.57 -5.73 -14.76
CA ILE A 403 -16.50 -6.88 -14.78
C ILE A 403 -17.43 -6.83 -13.57
N ARG A 404 -16.88 -6.73 -12.38
CA ARG A 404 -17.67 -6.75 -11.14
C ARG A 404 -18.62 -5.54 -11.03
N GLN A 405 -18.14 -4.35 -11.36
CA GLN A 405 -18.91 -3.12 -11.16
C GLN A 405 -19.85 -2.79 -12.33
N VAL A 406 -19.56 -3.20 -13.56
CA VAL A 406 -20.43 -2.94 -14.71
C VAL A 406 -21.47 -4.04 -14.91
N THR A 407 -21.03 -5.32 -14.83
CA THR A 407 -21.90 -6.46 -15.14
C THR A 407 -22.47 -7.16 -13.91
N GLY A 408 -21.87 -6.96 -12.74
CA GLY A 408 -22.20 -7.71 -11.50
C GLY A 408 -21.75 -9.18 -11.50
N LEU A 409 -20.96 -9.59 -12.49
CA LEU A 409 -20.46 -10.97 -12.57
C LEU A 409 -19.26 -11.20 -11.68
N ASP A 410 -19.12 -12.42 -11.16
CA ASP A 410 -17.93 -12.85 -10.41
C ASP A 410 -16.73 -12.96 -11.34
N CYS A 411 -15.57 -12.53 -10.84
CA CYS A 411 -14.30 -12.56 -11.57
C CYS A 411 -13.20 -13.12 -10.66
N LEU A 412 -12.33 -13.95 -11.23
CA LEU A 412 -11.10 -14.44 -10.61
C LEU A 412 -9.90 -13.77 -11.25
N LEU A 413 -8.83 -13.56 -10.48
CA LEU A 413 -7.49 -13.42 -11.03
C LEU A 413 -6.94 -14.82 -11.32
N VAL A 414 -6.28 -14.94 -12.47
CA VAL A 414 -5.63 -16.16 -12.96
C VAL A 414 -4.15 -15.88 -13.10
N GLU A 415 -3.38 -16.27 -12.09
CA GLU A 415 -1.96 -15.97 -11.98
C GLU A 415 -1.13 -17.15 -12.54
N TYR A 416 -0.54 -16.95 -13.70
CA TYR A 416 0.44 -17.85 -14.32
C TYR A 416 1.87 -17.40 -13.99
N PRO A 417 2.88 -18.26 -14.16
CA PRO A 417 4.27 -17.81 -14.06
C PRO A 417 4.61 -16.75 -15.13
N GLY A 418 4.80 -15.50 -14.73
CA GLY A 418 5.11 -14.36 -15.59
C GLY A 418 3.93 -13.78 -16.35
N HIS A 419 2.68 -14.10 -15.98
CA HIS A 419 1.50 -13.52 -16.59
C HIS A 419 0.27 -13.56 -15.69
N VAL A 420 -0.58 -12.55 -15.80
CA VAL A 420 -1.86 -12.49 -15.09
C VAL A 420 -3.00 -12.25 -16.08
N ALA A 421 -4.01 -13.10 -15.99
CA ALA A 421 -5.27 -12.97 -16.71
C ALA A 421 -6.46 -12.95 -15.74
N CYS A 422 -7.67 -12.95 -16.27
CA CYS A 422 -8.91 -13.08 -15.49
C CYS A 422 -9.72 -14.29 -15.95
N ALA A 423 -10.63 -14.74 -15.11
CA ALA A 423 -11.69 -15.65 -15.52
C ALA A 423 -13.03 -15.15 -14.96
N VAL A 424 -14.04 -15.12 -15.81
CA VAL A 424 -15.37 -14.58 -15.50
C VAL A 424 -16.39 -15.69 -15.39
N ARG A 425 -17.25 -15.64 -14.37
CA ARG A 425 -18.38 -16.56 -14.23
C ARG A 425 -19.46 -16.21 -15.25
N LEU A 426 -19.54 -17.02 -16.30
CA LEU A 426 -20.54 -16.90 -17.37
C LEU A 426 -21.40 -18.18 -17.40
N PRO A 427 -22.53 -18.21 -16.69
CA PRO A 427 -23.34 -19.44 -16.53
C PRO A 427 -23.84 -20.02 -17.87
N GLU A 428 -24.15 -19.16 -18.82
CA GLU A 428 -24.73 -19.53 -20.11
C GLU A 428 -23.69 -19.76 -21.22
N TYR A 429 -22.38 -19.67 -20.91
CA TYR A 429 -21.33 -19.88 -21.90
C TYR A 429 -21.30 -21.30 -22.42
N GLN A 430 -21.57 -21.46 -23.72
CA GLN A 430 -21.60 -22.76 -24.42
C GLN A 430 -20.34 -23.03 -25.27
N GLY A 431 -19.38 -22.10 -25.27
CA GLY A 431 -18.16 -22.27 -26.06
C GLY A 431 -17.21 -23.31 -25.48
N ASN A 432 -16.31 -23.83 -26.33
CA ASN A 432 -15.28 -24.81 -25.98
C ASN A 432 -13.97 -24.14 -25.46
N GLY A 433 -14.07 -22.91 -24.95
CA GLY A 433 -12.92 -22.18 -24.43
C GLY A 433 -12.38 -22.74 -23.12
N THR A 434 -11.18 -22.29 -22.77
CA THR A 434 -10.53 -22.62 -21.49
C THR A 434 -11.37 -22.14 -20.32
N CYS A 435 -11.64 -23.05 -19.37
CA CYS A 435 -12.41 -22.78 -18.17
C CYS A 435 -11.69 -23.32 -16.94
N TYR A 436 -11.95 -22.68 -15.82
CA TYR A 436 -11.48 -23.10 -14.50
C TYR A 436 -12.66 -23.39 -13.57
N SER A 437 -12.52 -24.40 -12.74
CA SER A 437 -13.46 -24.66 -11.64
C SER A 437 -12.92 -24.06 -10.35
N PHE A 438 -13.74 -23.25 -9.68
CA PHE A 438 -13.41 -22.66 -8.41
C PHE A 438 -14.66 -22.62 -7.51
N GLU A 439 -14.56 -23.14 -6.29
CA GLU A 439 -15.70 -23.24 -5.33
C GLU A 439 -16.98 -23.83 -5.97
N GLY A 440 -16.85 -24.85 -6.81
CA GLY A 440 -17.99 -25.50 -7.45
C GLY A 440 -18.61 -24.74 -8.64
N HIS A 441 -18.04 -23.61 -9.03
CA HIS A 441 -18.49 -22.80 -10.16
C HIS A 441 -17.50 -22.83 -11.31
N ARG A 442 -18.04 -22.69 -12.54
CA ARG A 442 -17.23 -22.60 -13.78
C ARG A 442 -16.97 -21.15 -14.13
N TYR A 443 -15.70 -20.84 -14.37
CA TYR A 443 -15.22 -19.52 -14.79
C TYR A 443 -14.53 -19.65 -16.14
N VAL A 444 -14.83 -18.77 -17.08
CA VAL A 444 -14.29 -18.77 -18.45
C VAL A 444 -13.11 -17.81 -18.50
N LEU A 445 -11.98 -18.27 -19.03
CA LEU A 445 -10.79 -17.44 -19.18
C LEU A 445 -11.09 -16.22 -20.04
N THR A 446 -10.64 -15.06 -19.56
CA THR A 446 -10.71 -13.78 -20.26
C THR A 446 -9.38 -13.07 -20.04
N ASP A 447 -8.61 -12.86 -21.10
CA ASP A 447 -7.26 -12.31 -20.99
C ASP A 447 -7.21 -10.87 -21.54
N PRO A 448 -7.18 -9.85 -20.65
CA PRO A 448 -7.16 -8.45 -21.08
C PRO A 448 -5.82 -8.00 -21.67
N THR A 449 -4.79 -8.84 -21.62
CA THR A 449 -3.47 -8.55 -22.19
C THR A 449 -3.23 -9.25 -23.52
N PHE A 450 -3.88 -10.39 -23.75
CA PHE A 450 -3.77 -11.14 -25.01
C PHE A 450 -4.61 -10.45 -26.09
N VAL A 451 -4.00 -9.51 -26.80
CA VAL A 451 -4.69 -8.62 -27.76
C VAL A 451 -5.32 -9.42 -28.91
N GLY A 452 -6.62 -9.19 -29.13
CA GLY A 452 -7.43 -9.91 -30.12
C GLY A 452 -8.00 -11.26 -29.64
N ALA A 453 -7.63 -11.72 -28.45
CA ALA A 453 -8.22 -12.91 -27.85
C ALA A 453 -9.69 -12.68 -27.50
N LYS A 454 -10.53 -13.65 -27.81
CA LYS A 454 -11.94 -13.71 -27.38
C LYS A 454 -12.05 -14.43 -26.05
N ILE A 455 -13.22 -14.35 -25.43
CA ILE A 455 -13.59 -15.10 -24.23
C ILE A 455 -13.29 -16.59 -24.45
N GLY A 456 -12.62 -17.23 -23.50
CA GLY A 456 -12.22 -18.62 -23.54
C GLY A 456 -10.90 -18.91 -24.28
N MET A 457 -10.27 -17.91 -24.91
CA MET A 457 -8.98 -18.11 -25.57
C MET A 457 -7.83 -18.05 -24.57
N CYS A 458 -7.00 -19.10 -24.57
CA CYS A 458 -5.78 -19.17 -23.77
C CYS A 458 -4.56 -18.99 -24.66
N MET A 459 -3.58 -18.21 -24.19
CA MET A 459 -2.28 -18.12 -24.87
C MET A 459 -1.65 -19.51 -25.04
N PRO A 460 -1.02 -19.82 -26.18
CA PRO A 460 -0.38 -21.11 -26.41
C PRO A 460 0.62 -21.51 -25.32
N ALA A 461 1.36 -20.54 -24.77
CA ALA A 461 2.37 -20.77 -23.72
C ALA A 461 1.78 -21.28 -22.39
N TYR A 462 0.50 -21.05 -22.13
CA TYR A 462 -0.14 -21.39 -20.85
C TYR A 462 -1.19 -22.51 -20.96
N ARG A 463 -1.36 -23.09 -22.17
CA ARG A 463 -2.27 -24.23 -22.36
C ARG A 463 -1.82 -25.42 -21.51
N GLY A 464 -2.75 -25.97 -20.73
CA GLY A 464 -2.46 -27.10 -19.85
C GLY A 464 -1.69 -26.75 -18.56
N SER A 465 -1.38 -25.47 -18.30
CA SER A 465 -0.81 -25.05 -17.04
C SER A 465 -1.86 -24.97 -15.92
N HIS A 466 -1.39 -25.06 -14.67
CA HIS A 466 -2.21 -24.93 -13.46
C HIS A 466 -1.92 -23.58 -12.79
N PRO A 467 -2.64 -22.50 -13.15
CA PRO A 467 -2.44 -21.19 -12.53
C PRO A 467 -2.97 -21.16 -11.10
N LYS A 468 -2.49 -20.21 -10.31
CA LYS A 468 -3.13 -19.86 -9.05
C LYS A 468 -4.40 -19.05 -9.36
N LEU A 469 -5.51 -19.44 -8.72
CA LEU A 469 -6.79 -18.76 -8.84
C LEU A 469 -7.08 -17.99 -7.56
N SER A 470 -7.41 -16.71 -7.67
CA SER A 470 -7.73 -15.84 -6.54
C SER A 470 -9.09 -15.19 -6.77
N LYS A 471 -10.05 -15.45 -5.86
CA LYS A 471 -11.37 -14.82 -5.91
C LYS A 471 -11.27 -13.36 -5.45
N LEU A 472 -11.93 -12.50 -6.20
CA LEU A 472 -12.04 -11.09 -5.89
C LEU A 472 -13.34 -10.84 -5.11
N ASP A 473 -13.22 -10.26 -3.91
CA ASP A 473 -14.35 -9.92 -3.03
C ASP A 473 -15.07 -8.63 -3.47
#